data_3d7642aff22dd0de973c6755f4bac302
#
_entry.id   3d7642aff22dd0de973c6755f4bac302
#
_cell.length_a   1.000
_cell.length_b   1.000
_cell.length_c   1.000
_cell.angle_alpha   90.00
_cell.angle_beta   90.00
_cell.angle_gamma   90.00
#
_symmetry.space_group_name_H-M   'P 1'
#
loop_
_entity.id
_entity.type
_entity.pdbx_description
1 polymer ?
#
loop_
_entity_poly.entity_id
_entity_poly.type
_entity_poly.pdbx_seq_one_letter_code
_entity_poly.pdbx_strand_id
1 'polypeptide(L)'
;YVLIRLLIPFLYMRSLHFRRKTIHSNVPLTLIDTFVIPGFERIDRYYTGLWEDLNSLERETVYFVPTLAGFSLMQILPAYKQLLKSRKNYLIKEDYLKLNDYLYAFNHVLRVRRLRVPRVIFGDVDFSDLIQEEIYDMRSIGSSFVALLNYRFFLRLKQNKISILHTINWFENQIVDKGWNAGVRTFYPRSESTGYLGFTNLCYSFISVFPTKYEESAKVLPKNIAVIGQGFSAIIRK
;
A
#
# COMPACT_ATOMS: atom_id res chain seq x y z
N TYR A 1 -13.81 -8.06 13.57
CA TYR A 1 -12.89 -8.98 12.89
C TYR A 1 -11.72 -8.23 12.24
N VAL A 2 -11.95 -7.22 11.39
CA VAL A 2 -10.90 -6.43 10.71
C VAL A 2 -9.94 -5.80 11.71
N LEU A 3 -10.46 -5.19 12.77
CA LEU A 3 -9.68 -4.61 13.87
C LEU A 3 -8.69 -5.62 14.47
N ILE A 4 -9.17 -6.79 14.80
CA ILE A 4 -8.36 -7.86 15.40
C ILE A 4 -7.25 -8.28 14.45
N ARG A 5 -7.56 -8.45 13.16
CA ARG A 5 -6.57 -8.82 12.14
C ARG A 5 -5.43 -7.80 12.00
N LEU A 6 -5.72 -6.52 12.18
CA LEU A 6 -4.72 -5.46 12.09
C LEU A 6 -3.93 -5.28 13.39
N LEU A 7 -4.56 -5.49 14.55
CA LEU A 7 -3.90 -5.31 15.84
C LEU A 7 -3.02 -6.50 16.26
N ILE A 8 -3.36 -7.74 15.89
CA ILE A 8 -2.54 -8.91 16.21
C ILE A 8 -1.11 -8.79 15.66
N PRO A 9 -0.89 -8.48 14.37
CA PRO A 9 0.46 -8.26 13.84
C PRO A 9 1.20 -7.16 14.60
N PHE A 10 0.53 -6.06 14.87
CA PHE A 10 1.10 -4.94 15.62
C PHE A 10 1.61 -5.36 17.01
N LEU A 11 0.77 -6.02 17.79
CA LEU A 11 1.14 -6.47 19.13
C LEU A 11 2.28 -7.49 19.09
N TYR A 12 2.22 -8.43 18.14
CA TYR A 12 3.26 -9.45 17.95
C TYR A 12 4.59 -8.80 17.55
N MET A 13 4.60 -7.93 16.56
CA MET A 13 5.83 -7.27 16.11
C MET A 13 6.40 -6.38 17.20
N ARG A 14 5.55 -5.73 18.02
CA ARG A 14 6.00 -4.98 19.20
C ARG A 14 6.69 -5.88 20.22
N SER A 15 6.20 -7.08 20.46
CA SER A 15 6.85 -8.03 21.36
C SER A 15 8.23 -8.49 20.86
N LEU A 16 8.46 -8.47 19.55
CA LEU A 16 9.73 -8.83 18.91
C LEU A 16 10.63 -7.60 18.68
N HIS A 17 10.10 -6.39 18.69
CA HIS A 17 10.86 -5.18 18.38
C HIS A 17 12.09 -4.98 19.27
N PHE A 18 12.02 -5.34 20.56
CA PHE A 18 13.17 -5.29 21.48
C PHE A 18 14.33 -6.19 21.07
N ARG A 19 14.12 -7.13 20.13
CA ARG A 19 15.12 -8.09 19.65
C ARG A 19 15.63 -7.77 18.23
N ARG A 20 15.07 -6.74 17.57
CA ARG A 20 15.43 -6.41 16.19
C ARG A 20 16.20 -5.10 16.13
N LYS A 21 17.24 -5.08 15.29
CA LYS A 21 17.94 -3.84 14.97
C LYS A 21 17.00 -2.94 14.16
N THR A 22 16.76 -1.74 14.64
CA THR A 22 16.16 -0.66 13.84
C THR A 22 17.08 -0.40 12.65
N ILE A 23 16.51 -0.19 11.48
CA ILE A 23 17.28 0.19 10.30
C ILE A 23 17.79 1.62 10.56
N HIS A 24 19.08 1.75 10.81
CA HIS A 24 19.80 3.01 10.79
C HIS A 24 20.59 3.04 9.48
N SER A 25 19.95 3.45 8.39
CA SER A 25 20.64 3.62 7.13
C SER A 25 20.93 5.07 6.90
N ASN A 26 22.20 5.41 6.73
CA ASN A 26 22.63 6.72 6.24
C ASN A 26 22.44 6.82 4.72
N VAL A 27 22.15 5.71 4.05
CA VAL A 27 21.92 5.63 2.62
C VAL A 27 20.42 5.61 2.34
N PRO A 28 19.95 6.40 1.35
CA PRO A 28 18.55 6.40 0.97
C PRO A 28 18.06 5.02 0.49
N LEU A 29 16.89 4.60 0.94
CA LEU A 29 16.32 3.29 0.65
C LEU A 29 15.42 3.30 -0.58
N THR A 30 15.36 2.17 -1.27
CA THR A 30 14.30 1.84 -2.23
C THR A 30 13.30 0.89 -1.57
N LEU A 31 12.03 1.28 -1.54
CA LEU A 31 10.96 0.48 -0.94
C LEU A 31 10.06 -0.12 -2.02
N ILE A 32 9.80 -1.41 -1.92
CA ILE A 32 8.94 -2.16 -2.84
C ILE A 32 7.74 -2.68 -2.07
N ASP A 33 6.55 -2.15 -2.35
CA ASP A 33 5.31 -2.68 -1.79
C ASP A 33 5.00 -4.05 -2.40
N THR A 34 4.73 -5.03 -1.56
CA THR A 34 4.40 -6.38 -2.02
C THR A 34 3.26 -6.99 -1.21
N PHE A 35 2.38 -7.71 -1.89
CA PHE A 35 1.33 -8.48 -1.23
C PHE A 35 1.79 -9.92 -1.05
N VAL A 36 1.73 -10.37 0.18
CA VAL A 36 2.02 -11.77 0.53
C VAL A 36 0.69 -12.48 0.77
N ILE A 37 0.47 -13.57 0.05
CA ILE A 37 -0.73 -14.41 0.17
C ILE A 37 -0.36 -15.82 0.61
N PRO A 38 -1.29 -16.61 1.20
CA PRO A 38 -1.02 -17.99 1.61
C PRO A 38 -0.43 -18.84 0.48
N GLY A 39 0.64 -19.56 0.78
CA GLY A 39 1.39 -20.38 -0.17
C GLY A 39 2.47 -19.63 -0.98
N PHE A 40 2.54 -18.30 -0.87
CA PHE A 40 3.54 -17.47 -1.56
C PHE A 40 4.45 -16.69 -0.59
N GLU A 41 4.60 -17.16 0.64
CA GLU A 41 5.42 -16.49 1.65
C GLU A 41 6.92 -16.54 1.32
N ARG A 42 7.35 -17.48 0.48
CA ARG A 42 8.76 -17.63 0.04
C ARG A 42 9.01 -17.08 -1.35
N ILE A 43 7.99 -17.06 -2.19
CA ILE A 43 8.09 -16.67 -3.60
C ILE A 43 7.32 -15.38 -3.77
N ASP A 44 8.01 -14.34 -4.25
CA ASP A 44 7.32 -13.10 -4.59
C ASP A 44 6.52 -13.31 -5.88
N ARG A 45 5.20 -13.22 -5.77
CA ARG A 45 4.29 -13.41 -6.90
C ARG A 45 4.33 -12.23 -7.88
N TYR A 46 4.60 -11.03 -7.38
CA TYR A 46 4.49 -9.79 -8.13
C TYR A 46 5.81 -9.40 -8.79
N TYR A 47 6.94 -9.70 -8.13
CA TYR A 47 8.28 -9.33 -8.56
C TYR A 47 9.20 -10.55 -8.57
N THR A 48 8.71 -11.63 -9.21
CA THR A 48 9.48 -12.89 -9.32
C THR A 48 10.82 -12.64 -9.97
N GLY A 49 11.90 -13.12 -9.34
CA GLY A 49 13.27 -12.95 -9.84
C GLY A 49 13.93 -11.62 -9.49
N LEU A 50 13.17 -10.58 -9.16
CA LEU A 50 13.74 -9.25 -8.91
C LEU A 50 14.85 -9.26 -7.86
N TRP A 51 14.70 -9.99 -6.75
CA TRP A 51 15.72 -10.06 -5.70
C TRP A 51 17.00 -10.71 -6.20
N GLU A 52 16.88 -11.74 -7.00
CA GLU A 52 17.98 -12.48 -7.60
C GLU A 52 18.77 -11.63 -8.60
N ASP A 53 18.09 -10.76 -9.34
CA ASP A 53 18.65 -9.86 -10.33
C ASP A 53 19.35 -8.64 -9.72
N LEU A 54 19.04 -8.28 -8.47
CA LEU A 54 19.72 -7.18 -7.77
C LEU A 54 21.19 -7.52 -7.52
N ASN A 55 22.09 -6.57 -7.79
CA ASN A 55 23.48 -6.68 -7.39
C ASN A 55 23.67 -6.51 -5.87
N SER A 56 24.88 -6.73 -5.36
CA SER A 56 25.16 -6.69 -3.91
C SER A 56 24.88 -5.32 -3.29
N LEU A 57 25.20 -4.23 -3.99
CA LEU A 57 24.99 -2.86 -3.50
C LEU A 57 23.49 -2.50 -3.44
N GLU A 58 22.73 -2.91 -4.47
CA GLU A 58 21.28 -2.72 -4.49
C GLU A 58 20.59 -3.50 -3.38
N ARG A 59 21.03 -4.75 -3.11
CA ARG A 59 20.49 -5.55 -2.01
C ARG A 59 20.67 -4.91 -0.63
N GLU A 60 21.66 -4.04 -0.44
CA GLU A 60 21.84 -3.32 0.82
C GLU A 60 20.78 -2.25 1.05
N THR A 61 20.21 -1.68 -0.01
CA THR A 61 19.31 -0.52 0.03
C THR A 61 17.87 -0.83 -0.36
N VAL A 62 17.61 -1.98 -1.00
CA VAL A 62 16.27 -2.40 -1.42
C VAL A 62 15.58 -3.17 -0.29
N TYR A 63 14.36 -2.75 0.06
CA TYR A 63 13.52 -3.36 1.07
C TYR A 63 12.12 -3.63 0.54
N PHE A 64 11.65 -4.85 0.71
CA PHE A 64 10.26 -5.22 0.46
C PHE A 64 9.40 -4.86 1.68
N VAL A 65 8.27 -4.22 1.43
CA VAL A 65 7.30 -3.83 2.47
C VAL A 65 6.06 -4.70 2.31
N PRO A 66 5.92 -5.78 3.11
CA PRO A 66 4.86 -6.75 2.90
C PRO A 66 3.52 -6.27 3.45
N THR A 67 2.46 -6.55 2.70
CA THR A 67 1.07 -6.52 3.15
C THR A 67 0.50 -7.93 3.12
N LEU A 68 0.16 -8.49 4.28
CA LEU A 68 -0.42 -9.83 4.34
C LEU A 68 -1.89 -9.80 3.92
N ALA A 69 -2.23 -10.51 2.85
CA ALA A 69 -3.59 -10.61 2.31
C ALA A 69 -4.08 -12.06 2.29
N GLY A 70 -5.35 -12.30 2.60
CA GLY A 70 -5.95 -13.63 2.53
C GLY A 70 -5.61 -14.60 3.67
N PHE A 71 -4.72 -14.24 4.60
CA PHE A 71 -4.37 -15.11 5.74
C PHE A 71 -5.50 -15.19 6.78
N SER A 72 -5.70 -16.35 7.38
CA SER A 72 -6.47 -16.48 8.61
C SER A 72 -5.67 -15.92 9.80
N LEU A 73 -6.35 -15.64 10.93
CA LEU A 73 -5.68 -15.14 12.13
C LEU A 73 -4.55 -16.05 12.62
N MET A 74 -4.72 -17.37 12.52
CA MET A 74 -3.73 -18.36 12.93
C MET A 74 -2.50 -18.39 12.01
N GLN A 75 -2.64 -18.01 10.76
CA GLN A 75 -1.56 -18.02 9.77
C GLN A 75 -0.73 -16.74 9.75
N ILE A 76 -1.23 -15.62 10.30
CA ILE A 76 -0.54 -14.33 10.27
C ILE A 76 0.84 -14.42 10.93
N LEU A 77 0.92 -14.96 12.14
CA LEU A 77 2.18 -15.05 12.89
C LEU A 77 3.20 -15.99 12.23
N PRO A 78 2.83 -17.20 11.77
CA PRO A 78 3.71 -18.03 10.95
C PRO A 78 4.23 -17.32 9.70
N ALA A 79 3.38 -16.60 8.98
CA ALA A 79 3.79 -15.85 7.79
C ALA A 79 4.85 -14.79 8.11
N TYR A 80 4.65 -13.97 9.15
CA TYR A 80 5.67 -13.01 9.58
C TYR A 80 6.98 -13.70 9.99
N LYS A 81 6.93 -14.80 10.73
CA LYS A 81 8.15 -15.59 11.09
C LYS A 81 8.89 -16.05 9.85
N GLN A 82 8.17 -16.43 8.80
CA GLN A 82 8.74 -16.89 7.56
C GLN A 82 9.41 -15.75 6.77
N LEU A 83 8.75 -14.60 6.67
CA LEU A 83 9.33 -13.40 6.07
C LEU A 83 10.64 -12.99 6.78
N LEU A 84 10.63 -12.98 8.11
CA LEU A 84 11.80 -12.61 8.92
C LEU A 84 12.99 -13.58 8.80
N LYS A 85 12.76 -14.81 8.36
CA LYS A 85 13.81 -15.80 8.09
C LYS A 85 14.29 -15.78 6.63
N SER A 86 13.65 -14.98 5.78
CA SER A 86 14.02 -14.85 4.37
C SER A 86 15.40 -14.22 4.21
N ARG A 87 16.04 -14.50 3.06
CA ARG A 87 17.26 -13.79 2.63
C ARG A 87 16.97 -12.39 2.09
N LYS A 88 15.71 -12.09 1.75
CA LYS A 88 15.29 -10.77 1.28
C LYS A 88 15.20 -9.79 2.45
N ASN A 89 15.47 -8.54 2.19
CA ASN A 89 15.27 -7.49 3.19
C ASN A 89 13.79 -7.12 3.27
N TYR A 90 13.19 -7.29 4.43
CA TYR A 90 11.82 -6.86 4.68
C TYR A 90 11.78 -5.71 5.67
N LEU A 91 11.06 -4.67 5.31
CA LEU A 91 10.71 -3.55 6.18
C LEU A 91 9.26 -3.73 6.65
N ILE A 92 9.10 -4.16 7.88
CA ILE A 92 7.77 -4.48 8.43
C ILE A 92 7.11 -3.20 8.96
N LYS A 93 5.93 -2.87 8.43
CA LYS A 93 5.20 -1.62 8.76
C LYS A 93 4.90 -1.51 10.26
N GLU A 94 4.53 -2.60 10.87
CA GLU A 94 4.16 -2.71 12.28
C GLU A 94 5.30 -2.35 13.24
N ASP A 95 6.56 -2.46 12.81
CA ASP A 95 7.71 -2.02 13.61
C ASP A 95 7.74 -0.50 13.82
N TYR A 96 7.17 0.26 12.90
CA TYR A 96 7.17 1.73 12.90
C TYR A 96 5.85 2.34 13.34
N LEU A 97 4.74 1.69 13.03
CA LEU A 97 3.40 2.15 13.38
C LEU A 97 3.22 2.21 14.90
N LYS A 98 2.42 3.16 15.37
CA LYS A 98 2.07 3.37 16.78
C LYS A 98 0.57 3.15 16.96
N LEU A 99 0.11 2.89 18.18
CA LEU A 99 -1.30 2.71 18.49
C LEU A 99 -2.17 3.87 17.95
N ASN A 100 -1.68 5.11 18.06
CA ASN A 100 -2.38 6.28 17.52
C ASN A 100 -2.58 6.23 15.99
N ASP A 101 -1.79 5.46 15.25
CA ASP A 101 -1.98 5.30 13.81
C ASP A 101 -3.16 4.38 13.52
N TYR A 102 -3.35 3.36 14.34
CA TYR A 102 -4.53 2.48 14.28
C TYR A 102 -5.80 3.24 14.69
N LEU A 103 -5.74 4.04 15.75
CA LEU A 103 -6.87 4.91 16.14
C LEU A 103 -7.20 5.90 15.02
N TYR A 104 -6.19 6.49 14.37
CA TYR A 104 -6.40 7.34 13.21
C TYR A 104 -7.10 6.60 12.07
N ALA A 105 -6.66 5.39 11.74
CA ALA A 105 -7.27 4.57 10.70
C ALA A 105 -8.73 4.22 11.07
N PHE A 106 -8.98 3.77 12.28
CA PHE A 106 -10.33 3.35 12.71
C PHE A 106 -11.33 4.50 12.81
N ASN A 107 -10.87 5.71 13.14
CA ASN A 107 -11.70 6.91 13.08
C ASN A 107 -12.19 7.24 11.65
N HIS A 108 -11.71 6.52 10.63
CA HIS A 108 -12.18 6.69 9.25
C HIS A 108 -13.68 6.39 9.13
N VAL A 109 -14.20 5.42 9.84
CA VAL A 109 -15.65 5.13 9.90
C VAL A 109 -16.45 6.37 10.25
N LEU A 110 -16.01 7.12 11.27
CA LEU A 110 -16.69 8.36 11.68
C LEU A 110 -16.51 9.48 10.65
N ARG A 111 -15.35 9.55 9.99
CA ARG A 111 -15.12 10.52 8.91
C ARG A 111 -16.04 10.25 7.73
N VAL A 112 -16.15 9.00 7.29
CA VAL A 112 -17.01 8.60 6.17
C VAL A 112 -18.48 8.91 6.46
N ARG A 113 -18.95 8.58 7.66
CA ARG A 113 -20.35 8.87 8.09
C ARG A 113 -20.69 10.36 8.12
N ARG A 114 -19.69 11.23 8.19
CA ARG A 114 -19.87 12.70 8.15
C ARG A 114 -19.83 13.27 6.74
N LEU A 115 -19.39 12.50 5.76
CA LEU A 115 -19.38 12.93 4.37
C LEU A 115 -20.82 13.09 3.88
N ARG A 116 -21.01 14.16 3.11
CA ARG A 116 -22.25 14.41 2.38
C ARG A 116 -21.91 14.48 0.90
N VAL A 117 -22.59 13.70 0.12
CA VAL A 117 -22.43 13.72 -1.33
C VAL A 117 -23.08 15.00 -1.85
N PRO A 118 -22.37 15.82 -2.62
CA PRO A 118 -23.00 16.90 -3.36
C PRO A 118 -23.99 16.31 -4.38
N ARG A 119 -24.90 17.14 -4.86
CA ARG A 119 -25.85 16.68 -5.88
C ARG A 119 -25.11 16.23 -7.12
N VAL A 120 -25.34 14.98 -7.53
CA VAL A 120 -24.69 14.33 -8.67
C VAL A 120 -25.77 13.94 -9.68
N ILE A 121 -25.83 14.65 -10.78
CA ILE A 121 -26.76 14.39 -11.88
C ILE A 121 -25.97 13.92 -13.08
N PHE A 122 -26.41 12.83 -13.69
CA PHE A 122 -25.89 12.32 -14.95
C PHE A 122 -27.07 12.14 -15.93
N GLY A 123 -27.07 12.91 -17.00
CA GLY A 123 -28.25 13.06 -17.84
C GLY A 123 -29.41 13.66 -17.01
N ASP A 124 -30.55 12.97 -17.00
CA ASP A 124 -31.76 13.38 -16.26
C ASP A 124 -31.93 12.63 -14.93
N VAL A 125 -30.93 11.83 -14.53
CA VAL A 125 -30.99 10.98 -13.33
C VAL A 125 -30.15 11.56 -12.22
N ASP A 126 -30.72 11.68 -11.00
CA ASP A 126 -30.01 12.06 -9.79
C ASP A 126 -29.46 10.80 -9.10
N PHE A 127 -28.13 10.71 -9.00
CA PHE A 127 -27.41 9.59 -8.39
C PHE A 127 -26.96 9.88 -6.96
N SER A 128 -27.31 11.01 -6.39
CA SER A 128 -26.79 11.47 -5.10
C SER A 128 -27.03 10.46 -3.97
N ASP A 129 -28.25 9.94 -3.87
CA ASP A 129 -28.62 8.98 -2.82
C ASP A 129 -27.91 7.66 -3.01
N LEU A 130 -27.80 7.16 -4.25
CA LEU A 130 -27.08 5.91 -4.54
C LEU A 130 -25.60 6.02 -4.18
N ILE A 131 -24.96 7.14 -4.51
CA ILE A 131 -23.56 7.38 -4.16
C ILE A 131 -23.40 7.54 -2.65
N GLN A 132 -24.34 8.21 -1.97
CA GLN A 132 -24.32 8.34 -0.51
C GLN A 132 -24.46 6.98 0.18
N GLU A 133 -25.32 6.11 -0.31
CA GLU A 133 -25.48 4.74 0.17
C GLU A 133 -24.21 3.91 -0.04
N GLU A 134 -23.60 3.97 -1.23
CA GLU A 134 -22.35 3.28 -1.53
C GLU A 134 -21.19 3.75 -0.64
N ILE A 135 -21.10 5.05 -0.34
CA ILE A 135 -20.11 5.58 0.61
C ILE A 135 -20.32 5.03 2.02
N TYR A 136 -21.57 4.79 2.42
CA TYR A 136 -21.87 4.23 3.75
C TYR A 136 -21.70 2.72 3.82
N ASP A 137 -21.56 2.07 2.67
CA ASP A 137 -21.28 0.64 2.65
C ASP A 137 -19.88 0.33 3.19
N MET A 138 -19.84 -0.43 4.25
CA MET A 138 -18.60 -0.76 4.97
C MET A 138 -17.87 -1.99 4.42
N ARG A 139 -18.29 -2.56 3.28
CA ARG A 139 -17.67 -3.76 2.70
C ARG A 139 -16.19 -3.56 2.40
N SER A 140 -15.80 -2.40 1.89
CA SER A 140 -14.41 -2.06 1.54
C SER A 140 -13.61 -1.40 2.68
N ILE A 141 -14.17 -1.25 3.88
CA ILE A 141 -13.54 -0.52 4.99
C ILE A 141 -12.18 -1.09 5.40
N GLY A 142 -11.99 -2.40 5.24
CA GLY A 142 -10.71 -3.05 5.51
C GLY A 142 -9.58 -2.52 4.64
N SER A 143 -9.82 -2.34 3.35
CA SER A 143 -8.86 -1.76 2.40
C SER A 143 -8.55 -0.30 2.73
N SER A 144 -9.56 0.47 3.16
CA SER A 144 -9.38 1.85 3.62
C SER A 144 -8.49 1.93 4.87
N PHE A 145 -8.65 1.00 5.82
CA PHE A 145 -7.77 0.95 7.00
C PHE A 145 -6.32 0.64 6.60
N VAL A 146 -6.10 -0.32 5.71
CA VAL A 146 -4.76 -0.64 5.19
C VAL A 146 -4.16 0.57 4.48
N ALA A 147 -4.93 1.26 3.64
CA ALA A 147 -4.50 2.47 2.95
C ALA A 147 -4.05 3.56 3.95
N LEU A 148 -4.86 3.82 4.98
CA LEU A 148 -4.53 4.81 6.01
C LEU A 148 -3.32 4.41 6.85
N LEU A 149 -3.12 3.12 7.13
CA LEU A 149 -1.92 2.64 7.79
C LEU A 149 -0.69 2.76 6.89
N ASN A 150 -0.79 2.54 5.57
CA ASN A 150 0.27 2.83 4.61
C ASN A 150 0.65 4.31 4.63
N TYR A 151 -0.34 5.22 4.60
CA TYR A 151 -0.09 6.66 4.73
C TYR A 151 0.65 7.00 6.03
N ARG A 152 0.20 6.47 7.16
CA ARG A 152 0.80 6.69 8.48
C ARG A 152 2.21 6.07 8.60
N PHE A 153 2.47 4.95 7.92
CA PHE A 153 3.77 4.33 7.86
C PHE A 153 4.84 5.29 7.30
N PHE A 154 4.57 5.98 6.18
CA PHE A 154 5.51 6.96 5.63
C PHE A 154 5.75 8.14 6.58
N LEU A 155 4.72 8.61 7.30
CA LEU A 155 4.91 9.59 8.37
C LEU A 155 5.90 9.07 9.43
N ARG A 156 5.75 7.80 9.84
CA ARG A 156 6.64 7.20 10.85
C ARG A 156 8.06 7.02 10.34
N LEU A 157 8.25 6.61 9.10
CA LEU A 157 9.58 6.54 8.49
C LEU A 157 10.25 7.92 8.49
N LYS A 158 9.51 8.98 8.12
CA LYS A 158 10.01 10.36 8.15
C LYS A 158 10.41 10.80 9.56
N GLN A 159 9.60 10.50 10.56
CA GLN A 159 9.90 10.81 11.97
C GLN A 159 11.13 10.05 12.49
N ASN A 160 11.37 8.85 12.00
CA ASN A 160 12.57 8.06 12.30
C ASN A 160 13.78 8.42 11.43
N LYS A 161 13.69 9.51 10.64
CA LYS A 161 14.77 10.03 9.79
C LYS A 161 15.26 9.03 8.72
N ILE A 162 14.43 8.07 8.34
CA ILE A 162 14.74 7.15 7.25
C ILE A 162 14.61 7.91 5.95
N SER A 163 15.66 7.90 5.14
CA SER A 163 15.68 8.51 3.81
C SER A 163 15.18 7.53 2.76
N ILE A 164 14.34 7.98 1.84
CA ILE A 164 13.80 7.18 0.75
C ILE A 164 14.20 7.82 -0.57
N LEU A 165 14.84 7.03 -1.44
CA LEU A 165 15.20 7.41 -2.80
C LEU A 165 14.02 7.14 -3.75
N HIS A 166 13.51 5.92 -3.72
CA HIS A 166 12.50 5.45 -4.65
C HIS A 166 11.49 4.53 -3.95
N THR A 167 10.26 4.57 -4.42
CA THR A 167 9.24 3.60 -4.03
C THR A 167 8.63 2.95 -5.26
N ILE A 168 8.41 1.66 -5.20
CA ILE A 168 7.73 0.88 -6.23
C ILE A 168 6.53 0.20 -5.58
N ASN A 169 5.36 0.31 -6.19
CA ASN A 169 4.18 -0.44 -5.76
C ASN A 169 3.53 -1.18 -6.92
N TRP A 170 2.94 -2.33 -6.63
CA TRP A 170 2.06 -3.00 -7.57
C TRP A 170 0.81 -2.14 -7.71
N PHE A 171 0.61 -1.60 -8.91
CA PHE A 171 -0.37 -0.55 -9.11
C PHE A 171 -1.60 -1.07 -9.85
N GLU A 172 -2.71 -1.12 -9.15
CA GLU A 172 -4.03 -1.46 -9.68
C GLU A 172 -5.04 -0.31 -9.50
N ASN A 173 -4.56 0.86 -9.10
CA ASN A 173 -5.35 2.04 -8.74
C ASN A 173 -6.41 1.76 -7.66
N GLN A 174 -6.13 0.80 -6.79
CA GLN A 174 -7.00 0.43 -5.68
C GLN A 174 -6.83 1.38 -4.48
N ILE A 175 -7.77 1.27 -3.53
CA ILE A 175 -7.74 2.08 -2.30
C ILE A 175 -6.40 1.93 -1.55
N VAL A 176 -5.84 0.73 -1.51
CA VAL A 176 -4.57 0.43 -0.81
C VAL A 176 -3.42 1.19 -1.44
N ASP A 177 -3.38 1.26 -2.79
CA ASP A 177 -2.35 1.97 -3.55
C ASP A 177 -2.40 3.47 -3.27
N LYS A 178 -3.61 4.02 -3.14
CA LYS A 178 -3.83 5.44 -2.85
C LYS A 178 -3.22 5.85 -1.52
N GLY A 179 -3.36 5.02 -0.49
CA GLY A 179 -2.74 5.28 0.80
C GLY A 179 -1.21 5.24 0.77
N TRP A 180 -0.63 4.30 0.03
CA TRP A 180 0.81 4.22 -0.20
C TRP A 180 1.33 5.48 -0.92
N ASN A 181 0.75 5.80 -2.07
CA ASN A 181 1.17 6.92 -2.89
C ASN A 181 0.96 8.27 -2.19
N ALA A 182 -0.17 8.47 -1.50
CA ALA A 182 -0.42 9.66 -0.69
C ALA A 182 0.65 9.84 0.40
N GLY A 183 1.05 8.75 1.05
CA GLY A 183 2.10 8.77 2.06
C GLY A 183 3.45 9.22 1.49
N VAL A 184 3.86 8.62 0.36
CA VAL A 184 5.10 9.01 -0.34
C VAL A 184 5.03 10.47 -0.78
N ARG A 185 3.98 10.87 -1.48
CA ARG A 185 3.84 12.22 -2.03
C ARG A 185 3.79 13.30 -0.96
N THR A 186 3.26 12.98 0.23
CA THR A 186 3.16 13.92 1.36
C THR A 186 4.48 14.03 2.13
N PHE A 187 5.08 12.91 2.51
CA PHE A 187 6.20 12.92 3.45
C PHE A 187 7.57 12.85 2.77
N TYR A 188 7.60 12.40 1.51
CA TYR A 188 8.79 12.26 0.68
C TYR A 188 8.61 12.87 -0.71
N PRO A 189 8.25 14.16 -0.84
CA PRO A 189 7.90 14.76 -2.13
C PRO A 189 9.05 14.76 -3.16
N ARG A 190 10.30 14.63 -2.68
CA ARG A 190 11.49 14.56 -3.55
C ARG A 190 11.82 13.14 -4.01
N SER A 191 11.31 12.10 -3.34
CA SER A 191 11.54 10.71 -3.72
C SER A 191 10.80 10.39 -5.01
N GLU A 192 11.39 9.51 -5.82
CA GLU A 192 10.69 8.94 -6.96
C GLU A 192 9.67 7.91 -6.51
N SER A 193 8.59 7.78 -7.27
CA SER A 193 7.58 6.74 -7.04
C SER A 193 7.09 6.19 -8.37
N THR A 194 7.11 4.86 -8.48
CA THR A 194 6.69 4.14 -9.68
C THR A 194 5.61 3.13 -9.32
N GLY A 195 4.44 3.27 -9.92
CA GLY A 195 3.41 2.25 -9.91
C GLY A 195 3.66 1.26 -11.06
N TYR A 196 3.88 -0.01 -10.75
CA TYR A 196 4.07 -1.05 -11.74
C TYR A 196 2.75 -1.74 -12.05
N LEU A 197 2.23 -1.51 -13.26
CA LEU A 197 1.06 -2.19 -13.81
C LEU A 197 1.52 -3.45 -14.54
N GLY A 198 1.68 -4.53 -13.78
CA GLY A 198 2.24 -5.81 -14.23
C GLY A 198 1.21 -6.81 -14.74
N PHE A 199 0.00 -6.38 -15.09
CA PHE A 199 -1.05 -7.24 -15.61
C PHE A 199 -1.80 -6.55 -16.76
N THR A 200 -2.48 -7.37 -17.55
CA THR A 200 -3.31 -6.89 -18.65
C THR A 200 -4.78 -6.95 -18.22
N ASN A 201 -5.46 -5.82 -18.21
CA ASN A 201 -6.90 -5.82 -18.10
C ASN A 201 -7.52 -6.39 -19.37
N LEU A 202 -8.38 -7.38 -19.21
CA LEU A 202 -9.26 -7.77 -20.29
C LEU A 202 -10.16 -6.58 -20.61
N CYS A 203 -10.37 -6.29 -21.89
CA CYS A 203 -11.14 -5.16 -22.39
C CYS A 203 -12.59 -5.06 -21.89
N TYR A 204 -13.07 -6.08 -21.20
CA TYR A 204 -14.41 -6.16 -20.60
C TYR A 204 -14.42 -5.90 -19.08
N SER A 205 -13.28 -5.74 -18.44
CA SER A 205 -13.28 -5.40 -17.01
C SER A 205 -13.42 -3.88 -16.85
N PHE A 206 -14.57 -3.44 -16.39
CA PHE A 206 -14.83 -2.05 -15.98
C PHE A 206 -14.08 -1.65 -14.71
N ILE A 207 -13.25 -2.51 -14.15
CA ILE A 207 -12.30 -2.14 -13.11
C ILE A 207 -11.26 -1.24 -13.77
N SER A 208 -11.60 0.04 -13.89
CA SER A 208 -10.73 0.99 -14.52
C SER A 208 -9.57 1.29 -13.59
N VAL A 209 -8.44 0.75 -13.90
CA VAL A 209 -7.15 1.14 -13.33
C VAL A 209 -6.67 2.48 -13.88
N PHE A 210 -7.51 3.20 -14.65
CA PHE A 210 -7.13 4.47 -15.26
C PHE A 210 -7.12 5.58 -14.23
N PRO A 211 -5.98 6.23 -14.04
CA PRO A 211 -5.86 7.38 -13.17
C PRO A 211 -6.73 8.55 -13.66
N THR A 212 -7.29 9.28 -12.71
CA THR A 212 -8.07 10.48 -13.00
C THR A 212 -7.29 11.74 -12.60
N LYS A 213 -7.62 12.88 -13.20
CA LYS A 213 -7.05 14.20 -12.81
C LYS A 213 -7.34 14.56 -11.35
N TYR A 214 -8.45 14.08 -10.80
CA TYR A 214 -8.78 14.27 -9.39
C TYR A 214 -7.83 13.50 -8.48
N GLU A 215 -7.51 12.27 -8.83
CA GLU A 215 -6.56 11.45 -8.07
C GLU A 215 -5.15 12.04 -8.15
N GLU A 216 -4.75 12.57 -9.31
CA GLU A 216 -3.48 13.25 -9.45
C GLU A 216 -3.42 14.51 -8.58
N SER A 217 -4.44 15.37 -8.63
CA SER A 217 -4.52 16.58 -7.79
C SER A 217 -4.58 16.26 -6.29
N ALA A 218 -5.22 15.14 -5.92
CA ALA A 218 -5.24 14.62 -4.56
C ALA A 218 -3.91 13.98 -4.12
N LYS A 219 -2.93 13.83 -5.03
CA LYS A 219 -1.61 13.23 -4.78
C LYS A 219 -1.69 11.78 -4.30
N VAL A 220 -2.67 11.03 -4.79
CA VAL A 220 -2.88 9.61 -4.45
C VAL A 220 -2.35 8.66 -5.53
N LEU A 221 -1.72 9.21 -6.58
CA LEU A 221 -1.08 8.46 -7.65
C LEU A 221 0.44 8.46 -7.51
N PRO A 222 1.14 7.44 -8.04
CA PRO A 222 2.58 7.48 -8.18
C PRO A 222 2.99 8.59 -9.17
N LYS A 223 4.25 9.03 -9.13
CA LYS A 223 4.78 10.01 -10.10
C LYS A 223 4.90 9.41 -11.50
N ASN A 224 5.28 8.14 -11.56
CA ASN A 224 5.48 7.39 -12.80
C ASN A 224 4.64 6.12 -12.78
N ILE A 225 4.11 5.70 -13.93
CA ILE A 225 3.45 4.42 -14.12
C ILE A 225 4.23 3.64 -15.14
N ALA A 226 4.78 2.51 -14.72
CA ALA A 226 5.43 1.53 -15.59
C ALA A 226 4.40 0.46 -15.99
N VAL A 227 4.34 0.14 -17.27
CA VAL A 227 3.39 -0.82 -17.84
C VAL A 227 4.09 -2.02 -18.48
N ILE A 228 3.40 -3.16 -18.48
CA ILE A 228 3.88 -4.39 -19.10
C ILE A 228 3.80 -4.30 -20.63
N GLY A 229 4.82 -3.69 -21.27
CA GLY A 229 4.92 -3.60 -22.71
C GLY A 229 4.35 -2.33 -23.34
N GLN A 230 4.84 -2.02 -24.55
CA GLN A 230 4.57 -0.76 -25.25
C GLN A 230 3.10 -0.59 -25.66
N GLY A 231 2.37 -1.67 -25.92
CA GLY A 231 0.96 -1.62 -26.32
C GLY A 231 0.04 -0.99 -25.27
N PHE A 232 0.42 -1.02 -24.00
CA PHE A 232 -0.35 -0.41 -22.91
C PHE A 232 -0.03 1.05 -22.66
N SER A 233 1.14 1.53 -23.11
CA SER A 233 1.55 2.91 -22.90
C SER A 233 0.65 3.94 -23.59
N ALA A 234 0.11 3.61 -24.76
CA ALA A 234 -0.79 4.47 -25.52
C ALA A 234 -2.16 4.66 -24.84
N ILE A 235 -2.62 3.67 -24.08
CA ILE A 235 -3.91 3.69 -23.40
C ILE A 235 -3.85 4.56 -22.14
N ILE A 236 -2.73 4.54 -21.43
CA ILE A 236 -2.57 5.29 -20.16
C ILE A 236 -2.24 6.77 -20.41
N ARG A 237 -1.73 7.13 -21.59
CA ARG A 237 -1.38 8.51 -21.94
C ARG A 237 -2.58 9.37 -22.37
N LYS A 238 -3.75 8.81 -22.53
CA LYS A 238 -4.99 9.54 -22.88
C LYS A 238 -5.71 10.05 -21.64
#